data_4cb10b504a8c6be39b8535687a7623bb
#
_entry.id   4cb10b504a8c6be39b8535687a7623bb
#
_cell.length_a   1.000
_cell.length_b   1.000
_cell.length_c   1.000
_cell.angle_alpha   90.00
_cell.angle_beta   90.00
_cell.angle_gamma   90.00
#
_symmetry.space_group_name_H-M   'P 1'
#
loop_
_entity.id
_entity.type
_entity.pdbx_description
1 polymer ?
#
loop_
_entity_poly.entity_id
_entity_poly.type
_entity_poly.pdbx_seq_one_letter_code
_entity_poly.pdbx_strand_id
1 'polypeptide(L)'
;HPVENAGLTHARGAAEGFFLTVDMCPSSKPFEAGFFAALAARAARDGRAMPVAISISGYWALDHAAEFASLIERQRLGQLDITWVNHSYAHRYVRGVPDRENFLLLPHTDFEQEVLRTEQLLIARGLTPSVFFRFPGLVSNERLMATLRRLGLVPLGADAWLAKLQKPRPGSIVLVHGNGNEPFGIHEARHYLADATQRWLPLNEALAG
;
A
#
# COMPACT_ATOMS: atom_id res chain seq x y z
N HIS A 1 -16.36 -15.52 10.11
CA HIS A 1 -16.74 -15.09 8.77
C HIS A 1 -15.63 -14.22 8.17
N PRO A 2 -15.39 -14.28 6.84
CA PRO A 2 -14.46 -13.38 6.17
C PRO A 2 -14.97 -11.93 6.26
N VAL A 3 -14.00 -11.00 6.36
CA VAL A 3 -14.24 -9.55 6.37
C VAL A 3 -13.47 -8.98 5.20
N GLU A 4 -14.16 -8.34 4.27
CA GLU A 4 -13.56 -7.73 3.09
C GLU A 4 -13.32 -6.24 3.31
N ASN A 5 -12.23 -5.73 2.75
CA ASN A 5 -11.87 -4.31 2.73
C ASN A 5 -11.95 -3.64 4.12
N ALA A 6 -11.43 -4.36 5.13
CA ALA A 6 -11.51 -3.93 6.53
C ALA A 6 -10.69 -2.68 6.83
N GLY A 7 -11.19 -1.86 7.74
CA GLY A 7 -10.45 -0.73 8.32
C GLY A 7 -10.70 0.60 7.63
N LEU A 8 -9.63 1.40 7.51
CA LEU A 8 -9.71 2.74 6.97
C LEU A 8 -9.77 2.68 5.44
N THR A 9 -10.94 2.94 4.85
CA THR A 9 -11.15 2.96 3.40
C THR A 9 -11.28 4.37 2.84
N HIS A 10 -11.55 5.33 3.71
CA HIS A 10 -11.74 6.76 3.41
C HIS A 10 -11.26 7.57 4.60
N ALA A 11 -10.90 8.84 4.41
CA ALA A 11 -10.55 9.71 5.52
C ALA A 11 -11.68 9.83 6.54
N ARG A 12 -11.34 9.91 7.83
CA ARG A 12 -12.33 10.06 8.91
C ARG A 12 -12.94 11.47 8.95
N GLY A 13 -12.14 12.48 8.62
CA GLY A 13 -12.56 13.88 8.56
C GLY A 13 -12.70 14.39 7.14
N ALA A 14 -13.03 15.68 7.01
CA ALA A 14 -13.04 16.34 5.71
C ALA A 14 -11.61 16.43 5.16
N ALA A 15 -11.39 15.89 3.98
CA ALA A 15 -10.12 15.99 3.28
C ALA A 15 -10.33 16.55 1.87
N GLU A 16 -9.50 17.50 1.48
CA GLU A 16 -9.55 18.14 0.16
C GLU A 16 -8.57 17.53 -0.83
N GLY A 17 -8.38 16.20 -0.77
CA GLY A 17 -7.43 15.51 -1.63
C GLY A 17 -7.57 14.00 -1.53
N PHE A 18 -6.63 13.29 -2.14
CA PHE A 18 -6.56 11.83 -2.20
C PHE A 18 -5.37 11.31 -1.43
N PHE A 19 -5.48 10.07 -0.98
CA PHE A 19 -4.39 9.31 -0.35
C PHE A 19 -3.94 8.20 -1.29
N LEU A 20 -2.79 8.38 -1.95
CA LEU A 20 -2.25 7.38 -2.87
C LEU A 20 -1.65 6.22 -2.10
N THR A 21 -2.12 5.00 -2.38
CA THR A 21 -1.53 3.77 -1.85
C THR A 21 -1.12 2.84 -2.98
N VAL A 22 0.07 2.25 -2.86
CA VAL A 22 0.68 1.40 -3.88
C VAL A 22 1.05 0.07 -3.26
N ASP A 23 0.40 -1.00 -3.70
CA ASP A 23 0.66 -2.35 -3.19
C ASP A 23 1.79 -3.01 -3.97
N MET A 24 2.74 -3.60 -3.22
CA MET A 24 3.91 -4.29 -3.71
C MET A 24 3.84 -5.77 -3.27
N CYS A 25 2.93 -6.50 -3.90
CA CYS A 25 2.78 -7.94 -3.71
C CYS A 25 3.90 -8.71 -4.41
N PRO A 26 4.22 -9.96 -4.00
CA PRO A 26 5.14 -10.82 -4.76
C PRO A 26 4.74 -10.91 -6.24
N SER A 27 5.71 -10.71 -7.12
CA SER A 27 5.47 -10.68 -8.56
C SER A 27 6.75 -11.02 -9.32
N SER A 28 6.62 -11.76 -10.42
CA SER A 28 7.70 -11.94 -11.40
C SER A 28 7.64 -10.91 -12.54
N LYS A 29 6.64 -10.00 -12.50
CA LYS A 29 6.48 -8.97 -13.52
C LYS A 29 7.38 -7.77 -13.25
N PRO A 30 7.69 -6.97 -14.29
CA PRO A 30 8.51 -5.78 -14.11
C PRO A 30 7.90 -4.78 -13.14
N PHE A 31 8.75 -4.19 -12.32
CA PHE A 31 8.43 -3.06 -11.46
C PHE A 31 8.00 -1.84 -12.30
N GLU A 32 7.01 -1.13 -11.84
CA GLU A 32 6.45 0.07 -12.50
C GLU A 32 7.34 1.31 -12.33
N ALA A 33 8.62 1.20 -12.72
CA ALA A 33 9.64 2.26 -12.56
C ALA A 33 9.19 3.61 -13.13
N GLY A 34 8.50 3.57 -14.28
CA GLY A 34 7.97 4.77 -14.95
C GLY A 34 6.86 5.45 -14.15
N PHE A 35 6.11 4.71 -13.33
CA PHE A 35 5.11 5.28 -12.43
C PHE A 35 5.78 6.04 -11.29
N PHE A 36 6.77 5.44 -10.64
CA PHE A 36 7.51 6.11 -9.56
C PHE A 36 8.33 7.30 -10.07
N ALA A 37 8.81 7.26 -11.31
CA ALA A 37 9.40 8.43 -11.97
C ALA A 37 8.37 9.56 -12.16
N ALA A 38 7.11 9.22 -12.50
CA ALA A 38 6.04 10.22 -12.62
C ALA A 38 5.67 10.84 -11.25
N LEU A 39 5.71 10.06 -10.15
CA LEU A 39 5.55 10.61 -8.80
C LEU A 39 6.66 11.61 -8.45
N ALA A 40 7.92 11.28 -8.77
CA ALA A 40 9.05 12.20 -8.55
C ALA A 40 8.95 13.46 -9.42
N ALA A 41 8.49 13.35 -10.66
CA ALA A 41 8.24 14.50 -11.52
C ALA A 41 7.11 15.39 -10.97
N ARG A 42 6.08 14.77 -10.38
CA ARG A 42 5.02 15.49 -9.66
C ARG A 42 5.59 16.27 -8.47
N ALA A 43 6.44 15.65 -7.66
CA ALA A 43 7.13 16.30 -6.55
C ALA A 43 7.92 17.52 -7.00
N ALA A 44 8.69 17.40 -8.07
CA ALA A 44 9.48 18.52 -8.63
C ALA A 44 8.58 19.68 -9.10
N ARG A 45 7.45 19.38 -9.73
CA ARG A 45 6.47 20.38 -10.17
C ARG A 45 5.81 21.10 -8.99
N ASP A 46 5.45 20.36 -7.96
CA ASP A 46 4.73 20.89 -6.80
C ASP A 46 5.68 21.52 -5.77
N GLY A 47 7.01 21.41 -5.95
CA GLY A 47 8.03 21.94 -5.04
C GLY A 47 8.04 21.29 -3.65
N ARG A 48 7.50 20.07 -3.53
CA ARG A 48 7.45 19.29 -2.27
C ARG A 48 7.49 17.80 -2.57
N ALA A 49 7.96 17.01 -1.60
CA ALA A 49 7.92 15.55 -1.72
C ALA A 49 6.50 15.07 -2.01
N MET A 50 6.36 14.12 -2.95
CA MET A 50 5.08 13.52 -3.29
C MET A 50 4.69 12.49 -2.21
N PRO A 51 3.58 12.69 -1.45
CA PRO A 51 3.14 11.74 -0.47
C PRO A 51 2.58 10.48 -1.14
N VAL A 52 3.05 9.32 -0.66
CA VAL A 52 2.60 8.02 -1.13
C VAL A 52 2.74 6.98 -0.01
N ALA A 53 1.74 6.14 0.17
CA ALA A 53 1.85 4.99 1.06
C ALA A 53 2.20 3.76 0.23
N ILE A 54 3.28 3.07 0.59
CA ILE A 54 3.72 1.85 -0.08
C ILE A 54 3.45 0.66 0.84
N SER A 55 2.48 -0.17 0.44
CA SER A 55 2.14 -1.41 1.12
C SER A 55 3.08 -2.50 0.63
N ILE A 56 4.15 -2.76 1.39
CA ILE A 56 5.24 -3.64 0.97
C ILE A 56 5.12 -5.02 1.60
N SER A 57 5.23 -6.07 0.79
CA SER A 57 5.41 -7.44 1.27
C SER A 57 6.89 -7.79 1.40
N GLY A 58 7.19 -8.66 2.39
CA GLY A 58 8.58 -9.07 2.64
C GLY A 58 9.21 -9.74 1.43
N TYR A 59 8.51 -10.67 0.80
CA TYR A 59 9.04 -11.39 -0.37
C TYR A 59 9.28 -10.46 -1.57
N TRP A 60 8.37 -9.52 -1.85
CA TRP A 60 8.67 -8.55 -2.91
C TRP A 60 9.94 -7.76 -2.62
N ALA A 61 10.10 -7.28 -1.40
CA ALA A 61 11.29 -6.49 -1.01
C ALA A 61 12.60 -7.27 -1.12
N LEU A 62 12.57 -8.60 -0.91
CA LEU A 62 13.74 -9.46 -1.06
C LEU A 62 14.04 -9.80 -2.52
N ASP A 63 13.00 -10.16 -3.28
CA ASP A 63 13.13 -10.57 -4.68
C ASP A 63 13.45 -9.39 -5.60
N HIS A 64 13.05 -8.17 -5.21
CA HIS A 64 13.26 -6.91 -5.91
C HIS A 64 14.12 -5.92 -5.11
N ALA A 65 15.24 -6.41 -4.57
CA ALA A 65 16.08 -5.64 -3.66
C ALA A 65 16.63 -4.33 -4.27
N ALA A 66 16.92 -4.31 -5.57
CA ALA A 66 17.39 -3.11 -6.28
C ALA A 66 16.26 -2.06 -6.42
N GLU A 67 15.06 -2.50 -6.76
CA GLU A 67 13.87 -1.66 -6.89
C GLU A 67 13.45 -1.11 -5.53
N PHE A 68 13.50 -1.94 -4.48
CA PHE A 68 13.26 -1.50 -3.10
C PHE A 68 14.28 -0.45 -2.67
N ALA A 69 15.57 -0.66 -2.95
CA ALA A 69 16.60 0.32 -2.68
C ALA A 69 16.37 1.65 -3.44
N SER A 70 15.85 1.58 -4.67
CA SER A 70 15.53 2.78 -5.45
C SER A 70 14.38 3.59 -4.83
N LEU A 71 13.38 2.94 -4.23
CA LEU A 71 12.31 3.62 -3.49
C LEU A 71 12.84 4.32 -2.23
N ILE A 72 13.71 3.64 -1.47
CA ILE A 72 14.37 4.22 -0.30
C ILE A 72 15.19 5.45 -0.70
N GLU A 73 15.94 5.37 -1.79
CA GLU A 73 16.73 6.48 -2.30
C GLU A 73 15.86 7.68 -2.70
N ARG A 74 14.71 7.45 -3.34
CA ARG A 74 13.75 8.52 -3.67
C ARG A 74 13.22 9.23 -2.42
N GLN A 75 12.97 8.47 -1.34
CA GLN A 75 12.60 9.05 -0.05
C GLN A 75 13.76 9.87 0.53
N ARG A 76 14.98 9.34 0.53
CA ARG A 76 16.18 10.03 1.03
C ARG A 76 16.44 11.35 0.29
N LEU A 77 16.17 11.39 -1.02
CA LEU A 77 16.32 12.56 -1.88
C LEU A 77 15.15 13.58 -1.75
N GLY A 78 14.14 13.29 -0.90
CA GLY A 78 12.97 14.15 -0.75
C GLY A 78 12.06 14.19 -1.98
N GLN A 79 12.17 13.22 -2.89
CA GLN A 79 11.27 13.09 -4.04
C GLN A 79 9.92 12.50 -3.62
N LEU A 80 9.94 11.52 -2.72
CA LEU A 80 8.75 10.87 -2.19
C LEU A 80 8.72 11.03 -0.67
N ASP A 81 7.53 11.30 -0.13
CA ASP A 81 7.22 11.19 1.29
C ASP A 81 6.50 9.85 1.49
N ILE A 82 7.28 8.82 1.83
CA ILE A 82 6.77 7.43 1.86
C ILE A 82 6.29 7.07 3.25
N THR A 83 4.99 6.71 3.35
CA THR A 83 4.45 5.97 4.47
C THR A 83 4.60 4.47 4.20
N TRP A 84 5.49 3.78 4.93
CA TRP A 84 5.73 2.35 4.77
C TRP A 84 4.64 1.54 5.47
N VAL A 85 3.77 0.93 4.70
CA VAL A 85 2.66 0.10 5.17
C VAL A 85 3.05 -1.37 5.13
N ASN A 86 2.76 -2.09 6.20
CA ASN A 86 2.99 -3.53 6.27
C ASN A 86 1.94 -4.27 5.44
N HIS A 87 2.39 -5.12 4.49
CA HIS A 87 1.52 -5.91 3.61
C HIS A 87 1.77 -7.41 3.73
N SER A 88 2.06 -7.89 4.94
CA SER A 88 2.52 -9.22 5.29
C SER A 88 3.90 -9.58 4.74
N TYR A 89 4.49 -10.65 5.26
CA TYR A 89 5.84 -11.05 4.84
C TYR A 89 5.83 -11.90 3.58
N ALA A 90 5.17 -13.07 3.62
CA ALA A 90 5.13 -13.98 2.49
C ALA A 90 4.04 -13.64 1.47
N HIS A 91 2.97 -12.96 1.91
CA HIS A 91 1.83 -12.64 1.05
C HIS A 91 1.40 -13.86 0.20
N ARG A 92 1.27 -15.01 0.87
CA ARG A 92 1.02 -16.30 0.21
C ARG A 92 -0.30 -16.26 -0.56
N TYR A 93 -0.29 -16.75 -1.79
CA TYR A 93 -1.47 -16.92 -2.62
C TYR A 93 -1.51 -18.35 -3.19
N VAL A 94 -2.65 -19.01 -3.10
CA VAL A 94 -2.86 -20.36 -3.65
C VAL A 94 -3.88 -20.28 -4.77
N ARG A 95 -3.44 -20.60 -5.98
CA ARG A 95 -4.29 -20.59 -7.17
C ARG A 95 -5.43 -21.60 -7.00
N GLY A 96 -6.66 -21.18 -7.34
CA GLY A 96 -7.85 -22.03 -7.24
C GLY A 96 -8.54 -22.03 -5.87
N VAL A 97 -7.92 -21.45 -4.84
CA VAL A 97 -8.59 -21.17 -3.57
C VAL A 97 -9.30 -19.82 -3.70
N PRO A 98 -10.59 -19.71 -3.33
CA PRO A 98 -11.30 -18.43 -3.33
C PRO A 98 -10.58 -17.40 -2.47
N ASP A 99 -10.56 -16.12 -2.88
CA ASP A 99 -9.84 -15.05 -2.16
C ASP A 99 -10.25 -14.95 -0.69
N ARG A 100 -11.55 -15.13 -0.38
CA ARG A 100 -12.09 -15.13 0.99
C ARG A 100 -11.57 -16.26 1.89
N GLU A 101 -10.81 -17.21 1.35
CA GLU A 101 -10.20 -18.35 2.05
C GLU A 101 -8.68 -18.41 1.83
N ASN A 102 -8.14 -17.44 1.10
CA ASN A 102 -6.76 -17.37 0.63
C ASN A 102 -5.89 -16.45 1.51
N PHE A 103 -4.68 -16.19 1.08
CA PHE A 103 -3.71 -15.28 1.71
C PHE A 103 -3.47 -15.65 3.18
N LEU A 104 -3.70 -14.71 4.08
CA LEU A 104 -3.53 -14.89 5.53
C LEU A 104 -4.60 -15.78 6.18
N LEU A 105 -5.64 -16.15 5.42
CA LEU A 105 -6.69 -17.07 5.85
C LEU A 105 -6.33 -18.53 5.56
N LEU A 106 -5.26 -18.79 4.80
CA LEU A 106 -4.78 -20.13 4.52
C LEU A 106 -4.38 -20.86 5.82
N PRO A 107 -4.63 -22.20 5.87
CA PRO A 107 -4.20 -23.00 7.02
C PRO A 107 -2.71 -22.86 7.34
N HIS A 108 -2.36 -22.96 8.61
CA HIS A 108 -0.99 -22.87 9.12
C HIS A 108 -0.30 -21.51 8.89
N THR A 109 -1.04 -20.43 8.60
CA THR A 109 -0.49 -19.10 8.54
C THR A 109 -0.27 -18.57 9.95
N ASP A 110 0.99 -18.28 10.29
CA ASP A 110 1.33 -17.56 11.51
C ASP A 110 1.25 -16.04 11.23
N PHE A 111 0.12 -15.45 11.56
CA PHE A 111 -0.15 -14.05 11.25
C PHE A 111 0.78 -13.08 12.01
N GLU A 112 1.15 -13.39 13.25
CA GLU A 112 2.08 -12.53 13.99
C GLU A 112 3.45 -12.50 13.31
N GLN A 113 3.94 -13.64 12.84
CA GLN A 113 5.19 -13.71 12.09
C GLN A 113 5.11 -13.00 10.74
N GLU A 114 3.96 -13.08 10.05
CA GLU A 114 3.72 -12.34 8.80
C GLU A 114 3.82 -10.82 9.02
N VAL A 115 3.35 -10.32 10.16
CA VAL A 115 3.48 -8.91 10.55
C VAL A 115 4.91 -8.58 10.98
N LEU A 116 5.43 -9.28 12.00
CA LEU A 116 6.68 -8.92 12.66
C LEU A 116 7.90 -9.01 11.73
N ARG A 117 7.96 -10.02 10.86
CA ARG A 117 9.08 -10.17 9.92
C ARG A 117 9.14 -9.03 8.90
N THR A 118 8.00 -8.49 8.47
CA THR A 118 7.96 -7.31 7.59
C THR A 118 8.43 -6.06 8.33
N GLU A 119 7.98 -5.86 9.57
CA GLU A 119 8.45 -4.77 10.43
C GLU A 119 9.98 -4.82 10.62
N GLN A 120 10.50 -6.00 10.97
CA GLN A 120 11.93 -6.23 11.14
C GLN A 120 12.73 -5.95 9.86
N LEU A 121 12.20 -6.36 8.70
CA LEU A 121 12.83 -6.09 7.41
C LEU A 121 12.93 -4.58 7.14
N LEU A 122 11.87 -3.83 7.39
CA LEU A 122 11.86 -2.36 7.25
C LEU A 122 12.87 -1.72 8.18
N ILE A 123 12.86 -2.07 9.47
CA ILE A 123 13.79 -1.55 10.49
C ILE A 123 15.23 -1.87 10.12
N ALA A 124 15.53 -3.09 9.66
CA ALA A 124 16.86 -3.48 9.20
C ALA A 124 17.39 -2.67 8.00
N ARG A 125 16.51 -2.01 7.27
CA ARG A 125 16.84 -1.09 6.17
C ARG A 125 16.85 0.39 6.62
N GLY A 126 16.74 0.65 7.93
CA GLY A 126 16.72 2.01 8.49
C GLY A 126 15.41 2.76 8.25
N LEU A 127 14.33 2.03 7.94
CA LEU A 127 13.00 2.59 7.70
C LEU A 127 12.15 2.51 8.97
N THR A 128 11.22 3.45 9.11
CA THR A 128 10.22 3.42 10.18
C THR A 128 8.94 2.82 9.64
N PRO A 129 8.52 1.63 10.12
CA PRO A 129 7.21 1.09 9.81
C PRO A 129 6.10 2.03 10.29
N SER A 130 5.05 2.19 9.51
CA SER A 130 3.88 2.95 9.94
C SER A 130 2.96 2.10 10.81
N VAL A 131 1.94 2.73 11.40
CA VAL A 131 0.89 2.02 12.14
C VAL A 131 -0.09 1.26 11.24
N PHE A 132 0.06 1.36 9.93
CA PHE A 132 -0.90 0.77 9.01
C PHE A 132 -0.50 -0.63 8.57
N PHE A 133 -1.51 -1.49 8.46
CA PHE A 133 -1.41 -2.82 7.88
C PHE A 133 -2.46 -3.02 6.80
N ARG A 134 -2.04 -3.41 5.59
CA ARG A 134 -2.97 -3.79 4.52
C ARG A 134 -3.05 -5.30 4.40
N PHE A 135 -4.23 -5.85 4.56
CA PHE A 135 -4.45 -7.28 4.37
C PHE A 135 -4.26 -7.65 2.89
N PRO A 136 -3.45 -8.67 2.55
CA PRO A 136 -3.39 -9.26 1.22
C PRO A 136 -4.77 -9.59 0.67
N GLY A 137 -5.02 -9.22 -0.60
CA GLY A 137 -6.32 -9.38 -1.24
C GLY A 137 -7.46 -8.56 -0.60
N LEU A 138 -7.16 -7.68 0.36
CA LEU A 138 -8.15 -6.96 1.19
C LEU A 138 -9.09 -7.89 1.96
N VAL A 139 -8.67 -9.14 2.25
CA VAL A 139 -9.48 -10.13 2.97
C VAL A 139 -8.90 -10.43 4.34
N SER A 140 -9.78 -10.57 5.32
CA SER A 140 -9.44 -10.85 6.72
C SER A 140 -10.55 -11.63 7.40
N ASN A 141 -10.46 -11.81 8.70
CA ASN A 141 -11.55 -12.28 9.57
C ASN A 141 -11.42 -11.66 10.97
N GLU A 142 -12.39 -11.90 11.82
CA GLU A 142 -12.42 -11.35 13.19
C GLU A 142 -11.18 -11.73 14.02
N ARG A 143 -10.64 -12.94 13.84
CA ARG A 143 -9.44 -13.40 14.55
C ARG A 143 -8.21 -12.59 14.12
N LEU A 144 -7.99 -12.41 12.81
CA LEU A 144 -6.89 -11.60 12.29
C LEU A 144 -7.03 -10.13 12.72
N MET A 145 -8.25 -9.59 12.66
CA MET A 145 -8.54 -8.22 13.12
C MET A 145 -8.27 -8.03 14.62
N ALA A 146 -8.62 -9.02 15.45
CA ALA A 146 -8.33 -8.98 16.89
C ALA A 146 -6.83 -9.02 17.16
N THR A 147 -6.08 -9.86 16.44
CA THR A 147 -4.62 -9.93 16.53
C THR A 147 -3.98 -8.62 16.08
N LEU A 148 -4.43 -8.05 14.97
CA LEU A 148 -3.92 -6.78 14.47
C LEU A 148 -4.08 -5.64 15.48
N ARG A 149 -5.27 -5.55 16.12
CA ARG A 149 -5.52 -4.56 17.19
C ARG A 149 -4.60 -4.78 18.39
N ARG A 150 -4.33 -6.03 18.78
CA ARG A 150 -3.40 -6.34 19.89
C ARG A 150 -1.97 -5.90 19.55
N LEU A 151 -1.58 -5.96 18.27
CA LEU A 151 -0.29 -5.46 17.79
C LEU A 151 -0.24 -3.94 17.63
N GLY A 152 -1.34 -3.22 17.89
CA GLY A 152 -1.41 -1.77 17.80
C GLY A 152 -1.47 -1.23 16.38
N LEU A 153 -1.83 -2.07 15.40
CA LEU A 153 -1.88 -1.68 14.00
C LEU A 153 -3.30 -1.35 13.53
N VAL A 154 -3.38 -0.44 12.57
CA VAL A 154 -4.62 0.04 11.95
C VAL A 154 -4.80 -0.66 10.60
N PRO A 155 -5.90 -1.39 10.37
CA PRO A 155 -6.16 -1.99 9.08
C PRO A 155 -6.46 -0.91 8.03
N LEU A 156 -5.86 -1.05 6.86
CA LEU A 156 -5.97 -0.13 5.74
C LEU A 156 -6.68 -0.81 4.56
N GLY A 157 -7.86 -0.32 4.22
CA GLY A 157 -8.60 -0.67 3.01
C GLY A 157 -8.41 0.36 1.91
N ALA A 158 -9.33 0.39 0.96
CA ALA A 158 -9.40 1.39 -0.10
C ALA A 158 -10.84 1.53 -0.61
N ASP A 159 -11.25 2.73 -1.00
CA ASP A 159 -12.55 2.96 -1.65
C ASP A 159 -12.41 3.41 -3.11
N ALA A 160 -11.16 3.46 -3.61
CA ALA A 160 -10.87 3.78 -5.00
C ALA A 160 -9.79 2.85 -5.59
N TRP A 161 -10.14 1.60 -5.87
CA TRP A 161 -9.28 0.66 -6.59
C TRP A 161 -9.33 0.94 -8.08
N LEU A 162 -8.31 1.60 -8.61
CA LEU A 162 -8.33 2.12 -9.99
C LEU A 162 -8.37 1.02 -11.06
N ALA A 163 -7.73 -0.12 -10.83
CA ALA A 163 -7.81 -1.25 -11.75
C ALA A 163 -9.22 -1.85 -11.84
N LYS A 164 -10.08 -1.58 -10.85
CA LYS A 164 -11.51 -1.96 -10.84
C LYS A 164 -12.44 -0.82 -11.26
N LEU A 165 -11.88 0.24 -11.89
CA LEU A 165 -12.62 1.42 -12.35
C LEU A 165 -13.37 2.20 -11.24
N GLN A 166 -13.00 2.01 -9.99
CA GLN A 166 -13.53 2.80 -8.89
C GLN A 166 -12.93 4.21 -8.95
N LYS A 167 -13.80 5.22 -8.94
CA LYS A 167 -13.41 6.63 -9.06
C LYS A 167 -13.15 7.24 -7.68
N PRO A 168 -11.99 7.88 -7.47
CA PRO A 168 -11.73 8.57 -6.22
C PRO A 168 -12.58 9.84 -6.08
N ARG A 169 -12.89 10.17 -4.84
CA ARG A 169 -13.52 11.42 -4.40
C ARG A 169 -12.69 12.01 -3.26
N PRO A 170 -12.81 13.30 -2.92
CA PRO A 170 -12.05 13.88 -1.82
C PRO A 170 -12.13 13.02 -0.56
N GLY A 171 -10.97 12.70 0.02
CA GLY A 171 -10.85 11.76 1.15
C GLY A 171 -10.64 10.29 0.77
N SER A 172 -10.71 9.92 -0.51
CA SER A 172 -10.52 8.53 -0.95
C SER A 172 -9.11 8.01 -0.70
N ILE A 173 -9.03 6.77 -0.26
CA ILE A 173 -7.82 5.95 -0.28
C ILE A 173 -7.75 5.24 -1.62
N VAL A 174 -6.82 5.69 -2.46
CA VAL A 174 -6.63 5.20 -3.82
C VAL A 174 -5.68 4.00 -3.81
N LEU A 175 -6.09 2.91 -4.44
CA LEU A 175 -5.29 1.68 -4.54
C LEU A 175 -4.84 1.42 -5.98
N VAL A 176 -3.53 1.23 -6.14
CA VAL A 176 -2.89 0.70 -7.34
C VAL A 176 -1.82 -0.33 -6.97
N HIS A 177 -1.35 -1.11 -7.94
CA HIS A 177 -0.26 -2.07 -7.76
C HIS A 177 0.98 -1.61 -8.56
N GLY A 178 2.10 -1.40 -7.84
CA GLY A 178 3.37 -0.95 -8.45
C GLY A 178 4.30 -2.08 -8.91
N ASN A 179 3.86 -3.32 -8.78
CA ASN A 179 4.61 -4.56 -9.02
C ASN A 179 4.36 -5.18 -10.42
N GLY A 180 3.73 -4.44 -11.34
CA GLY A 180 3.43 -4.90 -12.70
C GLY A 180 2.18 -5.81 -12.83
N ASN A 181 1.48 -6.11 -11.74
CA ASN A 181 0.31 -7.02 -11.78
C ASN A 181 -0.93 -6.37 -12.37
N GLU A 182 -1.10 -5.05 -12.21
CA GLU A 182 -2.27 -4.31 -12.66
C GLU A 182 -1.89 -3.03 -13.44
N PRO A 183 -1.31 -3.15 -14.65
CA PRO A 183 -0.85 -1.99 -15.42
C PRO A 183 -1.98 -1.00 -15.77
N PHE A 184 -3.22 -1.48 -15.87
CA PHE A 184 -4.37 -0.62 -16.10
C PHE A 184 -4.59 0.37 -14.93
N GLY A 185 -4.48 -0.07 -13.68
CA GLY A 185 -4.59 0.81 -12.51
C GLY A 185 -3.51 1.89 -12.49
N ILE A 186 -2.29 1.55 -12.92
CA ILE A 186 -1.19 2.51 -13.10
C ILE A 186 -1.50 3.53 -14.21
N HIS A 187 -2.07 3.06 -15.32
CA HIS A 187 -2.50 3.96 -16.40
C HIS A 187 -3.52 4.98 -15.88
N GLU A 188 -4.54 4.54 -15.19
CA GLU A 188 -5.56 5.42 -14.60
C GLU A 188 -4.95 6.40 -13.57
N ALA A 189 -4.06 5.94 -12.70
CA ALA A 189 -3.40 6.79 -11.71
C ALA A 189 -2.61 7.94 -12.35
N ARG A 190 -2.00 7.71 -13.52
CA ARG A 190 -1.25 8.75 -14.25
C ARG A 190 -2.14 9.91 -14.68
N HIS A 191 -3.41 9.67 -15.00
CA HIS A 191 -4.37 10.74 -15.32
C HIS A 191 -4.59 11.66 -14.10
N TYR A 192 -4.80 11.08 -12.90
CA TYR A 192 -4.94 11.87 -11.68
C TYR A 192 -3.66 12.58 -11.28
N LEU A 193 -2.48 11.98 -11.53
CA LEU A 193 -1.18 12.61 -11.27
C LEU A 193 -0.89 13.78 -12.21
N ALA A 194 -1.37 13.71 -13.46
CA ALA A 194 -1.20 14.77 -14.43
C ALA A 194 -2.05 16.01 -14.10
N ASP A 195 -3.19 15.82 -13.43
CA ASP A 195 -4.06 16.92 -13.02
C ASP A 195 -3.39 17.75 -11.91
N ALA A 196 -3.03 19.00 -12.25
CA ALA A 196 -2.36 19.91 -11.32
C ALA A 196 -3.28 20.36 -10.18
N THR A 197 -4.59 20.30 -10.35
CA THR A 197 -5.57 20.72 -9.33
C THR A 197 -5.75 19.64 -8.26
N GLN A 198 -5.38 18.40 -8.57
CA GLN A 198 -5.52 17.27 -7.66
C GLN A 198 -4.52 17.34 -6.52
N ARG A 199 -5.01 17.33 -5.30
CA ARG A 199 -4.18 17.29 -4.08
C ARG A 199 -3.92 15.85 -3.64
N TRP A 200 -2.67 15.56 -3.29
CA TRP A 200 -2.24 14.30 -2.70
C TRP A 200 -1.79 14.56 -1.27
N LEU A 201 -2.27 13.74 -0.34
CA LEU A 201 -2.11 13.94 1.09
C LEU A 201 -1.34 12.77 1.73
N PRO A 202 -0.53 13.02 2.77
CA PRO A 202 0.11 11.96 3.56
C PRO A 202 -0.94 11.08 4.24
N LEU A 203 -0.75 9.75 4.22
CA LEU A 203 -1.76 8.80 4.70
C LEU A 203 -2.17 9.00 6.17
N ASN A 204 -1.25 9.47 7.03
CA ASN A 204 -1.56 9.75 8.43
C ASN A 204 -2.66 10.81 8.60
N GLU A 205 -2.81 11.74 7.66
CA GLU A 205 -3.87 12.73 7.70
C GLU A 205 -5.27 12.11 7.54
N ALA A 206 -5.37 10.91 6.95
CA ALA A 206 -6.63 10.20 6.83
C ALA A 206 -7.22 9.74 8.19
N LEU A 207 -6.41 9.72 9.25
CA LEU A 207 -6.83 9.41 10.62
C LEU A 207 -7.32 10.67 11.37
N ALA A 208 -7.00 11.86 10.89
CA ALA A 208 -7.42 13.11 11.50
C ALA A 208 -8.93 13.30 11.33
N GLY A 209 -9.62 13.53 12.44
CA GLY A 209 -11.07 13.73 12.47
C GLY A 209 -11.50 14.40 13.74
#